data_df4367a7e7bfe890a7ce177b2d899b9d
#
_entry.id   df4367a7e7bfe890a7ce177b2d899b9d
#
_cell.length_a   1.000
_cell.length_b   1.000
_cell.length_c   1.000
_cell.angle_alpha   90.00
_cell.angle_beta   90.00
_cell.angle_gamma   90.00
#
_symmetry.space_group_name_H-M   'P 1'
#
loop_
_entity.id
_entity.type
_entity.pdbx_description
1 polymer ?
#
loop_
_entity_poly.entity_id
_entity_poly.type
_entity_poly.pdbx_seq_one_letter_code
_entity_poly.pdbx_strand_id
1 'polypeptide(L)'
;MKPQLPIDVNEETGVWTTDGLPMLYVPRHFFVNNHAAIEAALGRERYAQQLYDAGYKSAYFWCEKEAATHGLSGLAVYEHYLKRLSQRGWGLFAFESVDAETGHARITLHHSSFVLAQPESRDKLCYMFAGWFSGAMDWVGKNTGRSYATTSSETQCAAEGHAHCVFTVEPK
;
A
#
# COMPACT_ATOMS: atom_id res chain seq x y z
N MET A 1 16.95 -14.11 -10.66
CA MET A 1 16.35 -13.74 -9.35
C MET A 1 15.04 -14.50 -9.22
N LYS A 2 14.77 -15.12 -8.09
CA LYS A 2 13.49 -15.81 -7.84
C LYS A 2 12.52 -14.87 -7.13
N PRO A 3 11.19 -15.04 -7.28
CA PRO A 3 10.22 -14.33 -6.47
C PRO A 3 10.53 -14.51 -4.97
N GLN A 4 10.41 -13.43 -4.20
CA GLN A 4 10.66 -13.47 -2.75
C GLN A 4 9.37 -13.76 -1.94
N LEU A 5 8.24 -13.87 -2.64
CA LEU A 5 6.97 -14.25 -2.04
C LEU A 5 6.80 -15.77 -2.07
N PRO A 6 6.31 -16.39 -1.01
CA PRO A 6 5.81 -17.76 -1.07
C PRO A 6 4.50 -17.74 -1.88
N ILE A 7 4.54 -18.25 -3.09
CA ILE A 7 3.36 -18.36 -3.96
C ILE A 7 3.00 -19.84 -4.03
N ASP A 8 1.81 -20.16 -3.54
CA ASP A 8 1.21 -21.47 -3.67
C ASP A 8 0.15 -21.44 -4.77
N VAL A 9 0.18 -22.44 -5.65
CA VAL A 9 -0.74 -22.56 -6.76
C VAL A 9 -1.54 -23.88 -6.60
N ASN A 10 -2.86 -23.74 -6.53
CA ASN A 10 -3.74 -24.89 -6.59
C ASN A 10 -4.00 -25.20 -8.06
N GLU A 11 -3.41 -26.30 -8.58
CA GLU A 11 -3.49 -26.67 -9.99
C GLU A 11 -4.90 -27.11 -10.45
N GLU A 12 -5.73 -27.58 -9.51
CA GLU A 12 -7.10 -28.01 -9.82
C GLU A 12 -8.06 -26.83 -9.98
N THR A 13 -7.87 -25.78 -9.16
CA THR A 13 -8.79 -24.62 -9.13
C THR A 13 -8.23 -23.37 -9.81
N GLY A 14 -6.92 -23.34 -10.08
CA GLY A 14 -6.22 -22.17 -10.59
C GLY A 14 -6.07 -21.04 -9.55
N VAL A 15 -6.40 -21.27 -8.28
CA VAL A 15 -6.27 -20.27 -7.23
C VAL A 15 -4.83 -20.14 -6.78
N TRP A 16 -4.33 -18.93 -6.77
CA TRP A 16 -3.01 -18.57 -6.23
C TRP A 16 -3.16 -17.96 -4.85
N THR A 17 -2.31 -18.36 -3.92
CA THR A 17 -2.26 -17.76 -2.58
C THR A 17 -0.86 -17.31 -2.21
N THR A 18 -0.79 -16.32 -1.32
CA THR A 18 0.44 -15.91 -0.64
C THR A 18 0.10 -15.79 0.84
N ASP A 19 0.86 -16.48 1.69
CA ASP A 19 0.60 -16.52 3.13
C ASP A 19 -0.86 -16.95 3.45
N GLY A 20 -1.44 -17.85 2.63
CA GLY A 20 -2.81 -18.31 2.73
C GLY A 20 -3.89 -17.32 2.24
N LEU A 21 -3.51 -16.13 1.79
CA LEU A 21 -4.44 -15.16 1.22
C LEU A 21 -4.55 -15.35 -0.31
N PRO A 22 -5.77 -15.45 -0.87
CA PRO A 22 -5.98 -15.49 -2.31
C PRO A 22 -5.43 -14.23 -3.00
N MET A 23 -4.70 -14.44 -4.09
CA MET A 23 -4.04 -13.39 -4.85
C MET A 23 -4.38 -13.45 -6.33
N LEU A 24 -4.30 -12.31 -6.99
CA LEU A 24 -4.33 -12.21 -8.44
C LEU A 24 -2.95 -11.75 -8.93
N TYR A 25 -2.42 -12.43 -9.94
CA TYR A 25 -1.27 -11.97 -10.69
C TYR A 25 -1.75 -11.22 -11.93
N VAL A 26 -1.59 -9.90 -11.91
CA VAL A 26 -2.16 -9.00 -12.92
C VAL A 26 -1.04 -8.24 -13.63
N PRO A 27 -1.04 -8.17 -14.98
CA PRO A 27 -0.09 -7.34 -15.71
C PRO A 27 -0.22 -5.85 -15.31
N ARG A 28 0.92 -5.20 -15.09
CA ARG A 28 0.95 -3.77 -14.68
C ARG A 28 0.15 -2.88 -15.63
N HIS A 29 0.31 -3.04 -16.95
CA HIS A 29 -0.39 -2.20 -17.93
C HIS A 29 -1.91 -2.35 -17.84
N PHE A 30 -2.44 -3.54 -17.59
CA PHE A 30 -3.88 -3.74 -17.41
C PHE A 30 -4.37 -2.95 -16.19
N PHE A 31 -3.65 -3.06 -15.06
CA PHE A 31 -4.02 -2.36 -13.84
C PHE A 31 -3.97 -0.85 -14.00
N VAL A 32 -2.90 -0.31 -14.62
CA VAL A 32 -2.74 1.14 -14.85
C VAL A 32 -3.79 1.66 -15.81
N ASN A 33 -4.11 0.94 -16.89
CA ASN A 33 -5.15 1.34 -17.83
C ASN A 33 -6.53 1.36 -17.18
N ASN A 34 -6.85 0.35 -16.35
CA ASN A 34 -8.09 0.32 -15.60
C ASN A 34 -8.19 1.48 -14.61
N HIS A 35 -7.10 1.75 -13.87
CA HIS A 35 -7.00 2.88 -12.95
C HIS A 35 -7.25 4.23 -13.67
N ALA A 36 -6.57 4.47 -14.79
CA ALA A 36 -6.74 5.70 -15.57
C ALA A 36 -8.16 5.85 -16.14
N ALA A 37 -8.76 4.77 -16.62
CA ALA A 37 -10.12 4.79 -17.16
C ALA A 37 -11.17 5.12 -16.08
N ILE A 38 -11.02 4.57 -14.88
CA ILE A 38 -11.92 4.86 -13.76
C ILE A 38 -11.72 6.29 -13.25
N GLU A 39 -10.46 6.76 -13.13
CA GLU A 39 -10.17 8.16 -12.77
C GLU A 39 -10.81 9.14 -13.77
N ALA A 40 -10.68 8.88 -15.07
CA ALA A 40 -11.29 9.70 -16.09
C ALA A 40 -12.83 9.73 -16.02
N ALA A 41 -13.47 8.63 -15.64
CA ALA A 41 -14.93 8.53 -15.54
C ALA A 41 -15.49 9.19 -14.27
N LEU A 42 -14.81 9.09 -13.14
CA LEU A 42 -15.28 9.57 -11.83
C LEU A 42 -14.75 10.95 -11.44
N GLY A 43 -13.66 11.39 -12.05
CA GLY A 43 -12.82 12.48 -11.57
C GLY A 43 -11.87 12.03 -10.45
N ARG A 44 -10.68 12.63 -10.42
CA ARG A 44 -9.59 12.25 -9.51
C ARG A 44 -9.99 12.27 -8.03
N GLU A 45 -10.61 13.35 -7.57
CA GLU A 45 -10.95 13.54 -6.16
C GLU A 45 -11.88 12.40 -5.65
N ARG A 46 -12.96 12.15 -6.38
CA ARG A 46 -13.92 11.10 -6.03
C ARG A 46 -13.29 9.72 -6.10
N TYR A 47 -12.47 9.45 -7.11
CA TYR A 47 -11.80 8.17 -7.27
C TYR A 47 -10.75 7.94 -6.17
N ALA A 48 -9.94 8.96 -5.86
CA ALA A 48 -8.97 8.91 -4.78
C ALA A 48 -9.62 8.58 -3.43
N GLN A 49 -10.78 9.19 -3.13
CA GLN A 49 -11.51 8.89 -1.89
C GLN A 49 -11.98 7.43 -1.86
N GLN A 50 -12.52 6.89 -2.98
CA GLN A 50 -12.94 5.50 -3.04
C GLN A 50 -11.77 4.53 -2.87
N LEU A 51 -10.63 4.84 -3.49
CA LEU A 51 -9.40 4.05 -3.33
C LEU A 51 -8.85 4.12 -1.91
N TYR A 52 -8.93 5.30 -1.28
CA TYR A 52 -8.53 5.47 0.12
C TYR A 52 -9.35 4.56 1.04
N ASP A 53 -10.68 4.62 0.94
CA ASP A 53 -11.58 3.84 1.81
C ASP A 53 -11.42 2.33 1.59
N ALA A 54 -11.30 1.89 0.34
CA ALA A 54 -11.06 0.49 -0.01
C ALA A 54 -9.68 0.03 0.46
N GLY A 55 -8.67 0.86 0.24
CA GLY A 55 -7.29 0.60 0.63
C GLY A 55 -7.10 0.50 2.14
N TYR A 56 -7.74 1.40 2.89
CA TYR A 56 -7.76 1.38 4.35
C TYR A 56 -8.29 0.03 4.89
N LYS A 57 -9.47 -0.38 4.42
CA LYS A 57 -10.08 -1.66 4.83
C LYS A 57 -9.23 -2.85 4.46
N SER A 58 -8.66 -2.84 3.25
CA SER A 58 -7.79 -3.91 2.76
C SER A 58 -6.52 -4.06 3.58
N ALA A 59 -5.84 -2.96 3.88
CA ALA A 59 -4.61 -2.97 4.68
C ALA A 59 -4.87 -3.40 6.12
N TYR A 60 -5.94 -2.90 6.74
CA TYR A 60 -6.33 -3.29 8.08
C TYR A 60 -6.58 -4.81 8.19
N PHE A 61 -7.37 -5.37 7.27
CA PHE A 61 -7.64 -6.80 7.18
C PHE A 61 -6.37 -7.61 6.93
N TRP A 62 -5.51 -7.13 6.03
CA TRP A 62 -4.25 -7.80 5.71
C TRP A 62 -3.32 -7.84 6.92
N CYS A 63 -3.14 -6.73 7.64
CA CYS A 63 -2.33 -6.68 8.85
C CYS A 63 -2.83 -7.67 9.92
N GLU A 64 -4.15 -7.79 10.10
CA GLU A 64 -4.74 -8.75 11.03
C GLU A 64 -4.41 -10.19 10.66
N LYS A 65 -4.51 -10.55 9.37
CA LYS A 65 -4.21 -11.91 8.89
C LYS A 65 -2.72 -12.25 8.99
N GLU A 66 -1.85 -11.35 8.56
CA GLU A 66 -0.40 -11.56 8.59
C GLU A 66 0.16 -11.61 10.02
N ALA A 67 -0.39 -10.80 10.92
CA ALA A 67 -0.06 -10.85 12.34
C ALA A 67 -0.31 -12.27 12.91
N ALA A 68 -1.49 -12.83 12.62
CA ALA A 68 -1.85 -14.17 13.06
C ALA A 68 -0.99 -15.25 12.38
N THR A 69 -0.77 -15.14 11.07
CA THR A 69 -0.03 -16.14 10.28
C THR A 69 1.45 -16.22 10.66
N HIS A 70 2.07 -15.08 10.94
CA HIS A 70 3.52 -15.00 11.22
C HIS A 70 3.87 -14.76 12.69
N GLY A 71 2.89 -14.69 13.60
CA GLY A 71 3.11 -14.37 15.00
C GLY A 71 3.72 -12.99 15.24
N LEU A 72 3.41 -12.01 14.38
CA LEU A 72 3.91 -10.65 14.46
C LEU A 72 2.98 -9.79 15.31
N SER A 73 3.53 -8.71 15.89
CA SER A 73 2.76 -7.75 16.68
C SER A 73 3.27 -6.31 16.52
N GLY A 74 2.42 -5.35 16.81
CA GLY A 74 2.78 -3.93 16.80
C GLY A 74 3.37 -3.48 15.47
N LEU A 75 4.42 -2.66 15.54
CA LEU A 75 5.06 -2.06 14.37
C LEU A 75 5.65 -3.10 13.39
N ALA A 76 6.08 -4.27 13.88
CA ALA A 76 6.64 -5.33 13.04
C ALA A 76 5.64 -5.82 11.96
N VAL A 77 4.33 -5.74 12.21
CA VAL A 77 3.30 -6.05 11.20
C VAL A 77 3.30 -5.00 10.09
N TYR A 78 3.45 -3.73 10.42
CA TYR A 78 3.50 -2.65 9.43
C TYR A 78 4.79 -2.71 8.59
N GLU A 79 5.94 -2.98 9.21
CA GLU A 79 7.20 -3.21 8.49
C GLU A 79 7.08 -4.39 7.53
N HIS A 80 6.45 -5.48 7.98
CA HIS A 80 6.15 -6.64 7.15
C HIS A 80 5.22 -6.28 5.98
N TYR A 81 4.21 -5.44 6.22
CA TYR A 81 3.31 -4.94 5.17
C TYR A 81 4.07 -4.20 4.07
N LEU A 82 4.91 -3.22 4.42
CA LEU A 82 5.73 -2.47 3.45
C LEU A 82 6.68 -3.39 2.67
N LYS A 83 7.28 -4.37 3.35
CA LYS A 83 8.10 -5.40 2.71
C LYS A 83 7.30 -6.21 1.69
N ARG A 84 6.09 -6.67 2.05
CA ARG A 84 5.22 -7.44 1.14
C ARG A 84 4.73 -6.61 -0.05
N LEU A 85 4.42 -5.33 0.14
CA LEU A 85 4.10 -4.43 -0.98
C LEU A 85 5.28 -4.31 -1.94
N SER A 86 6.50 -4.17 -1.43
CA SER A 86 7.71 -4.11 -2.25
C SER A 86 7.93 -5.41 -3.03
N GLN A 87 7.72 -6.56 -2.39
CA GLN A 87 7.88 -7.88 -3.01
C GLN A 87 6.82 -8.19 -4.07
N ARG A 88 5.66 -7.50 -4.03
CA ARG A 88 4.56 -7.66 -4.99
C ARG A 88 4.70 -6.77 -6.23
N GLY A 89 5.76 -5.99 -6.35
CA GLY A 89 6.08 -5.20 -7.56
C GLY A 89 5.42 -3.83 -7.62
N TRP A 90 4.87 -3.31 -6.51
CA TRP A 90 4.34 -1.95 -6.46
C TRP A 90 5.41 -0.86 -6.50
N GLY A 91 6.61 -1.17 -6.04
CA GLY A 91 7.78 -0.32 -5.90
C GLY A 91 8.55 -0.69 -4.65
N LEU A 92 9.47 0.12 -4.22
CA LEU A 92 10.29 -0.14 -3.04
C LEU A 92 9.88 0.80 -1.91
N PHE A 93 9.18 0.25 -0.92
CA PHE A 93 8.67 1.00 0.24
C PHE A 93 9.61 0.87 1.44
N ALA A 94 9.79 1.98 2.14
CA ALA A 94 10.50 2.00 3.42
C ALA A 94 9.96 3.11 4.33
N PHE A 95 10.06 2.94 5.64
CA PHE A 95 9.93 4.06 6.56
C PHE A 95 11.13 4.99 6.44
N GLU A 96 10.89 6.27 6.28
CA GLU A 96 11.86 7.32 6.56
C GLU A 96 11.84 7.64 8.05
N SER A 97 10.63 7.68 8.64
CA SER A 97 10.40 7.78 10.08
C SER A 97 9.07 7.13 10.44
N VAL A 98 8.96 6.65 11.67
CA VAL A 98 7.71 6.10 12.22
C VAL A 98 7.69 6.27 13.74
N ASP A 99 6.55 6.70 14.25
CA ASP A 99 6.24 6.74 15.67
C ASP A 99 4.86 6.12 15.91
N ALA A 100 4.88 4.85 16.27
CA ALA A 100 3.66 4.09 16.55
C ALA A 100 2.96 4.50 17.85
N GLU A 101 3.64 5.24 18.74
CA GLU A 101 3.03 5.78 19.96
C GLU A 101 2.05 6.91 19.66
N THR A 102 2.39 7.74 18.70
CA THR A 102 1.60 8.92 18.30
C THR A 102 0.85 8.74 17.00
N GLY A 103 1.11 7.67 16.23
CA GLY A 103 0.47 7.42 14.95
C GLY A 103 1.05 8.22 13.78
N HIS A 104 2.28 8.71 13.89
CA HIS A 104 2.97 9.42 12.81
C HIS A 104 3.88 8.48 12.03
N ALA A 105 3.88 8.63 10.70
CA ALA A 105 4.89 8.01 9.86
C ALA A 105 5.18 8.84 8.62
N ARG A 106 6.41 8.67 8.11
CA ARG A 106 6.82 9.14 6.81
C ARG A 106 7.37 7.95 6.02
N ILE A 107 6.77 7.69 4.87
CA ILE A 107 7.04 6.51 4.05
C ILE A 107 7.54 6.96 2.69
N THR A 108 8.68 6.41 2.26
CA THR A 108 9.21 6.60 0.92
C THR A 108 8.79 5.47 -0.01
N LEU A 109 8.60 5.82 -1.29
CA LEU A 109 8.35 4.86 -2.36
C LEU A 109 9.27 5.17 -3.54
N HIS A 110 10.23 4.29 -3.79
CA HIS A 110 11.09 4.34 -4.96
C HIS A 110 10.58 3.40 -6.05
N HIS A 111 10.81 3.76 -7.31
CA HIS A 111 10.47 2.94 -8.48
C HIS A 111 8.98 2.55 -8.54
N SER A 112 8.10 3.49 -8.19
CA SER A 112 6.66 3.26 -8.24
C SER A 112 6.21 2.70 -9.58
N SER A 113 5.42 1.63 -9.55
CA SER A 113 4.83 1.01 -10.74
C SER A 113 3.97 1.98 -11.55
N PHE A 114 3.31 2.95 -10.89
CA PHE A 114 2.51 3.99 -11.56
C PHE A 114 3.38 5.02 -12.27
N VAL A 115 4.41 5.53 -11.61
CA VAL A 115 5.34 6.51 -12.20
C VAL A 115 6.09 5.90 -13.38
N LEU A 116 6.58 4.67 -13.22
CA LEU A 116 7.27 3.95 -14.31
C LEU A 116 6.36 3.64 -15.51
N ALA A 117 5.04 3.58 -15.31
CA ALA A 117 4.08 3.36 -16.40
C ALA A 117 3.65 4.64 -17.09
N GLN A 118 3.87 5.82 -16.49
CA GLN A 118 3.41 7.12 -16.96
C GLN A 118 4.54 8.17 -16.88
N PRO A 119 5.66 7.98 -17.61
CA PRO A 119 6.87 8.81 -17.47
C PRO A 119 6.67 10.28 -17.85
N GLU A 120 5.64 10.58 -18.65
CA GLU A 120 5.32 11.93 -19.10
C GLU A 120 4.42 12.70 -18.12
N SER A 121 3.87 12.02 -17.11
CA SER A 121 3.02 12.69 -16.10
C SER A 121 3.83 13.67 -15.25
N ARG A 122 3.15 14.74 -14.83
CA ARG A 122 3.68 15.72 -13.87
C ARG A 122 2.77 15.87 -12.65
N ASP A 123 1.82 14.97 -12.50
CA ASP A 123 0.88 14.91 -11.39
C ASP A 123 1.28 13.83 -10.38
N LYS A 124 0.75 13.92 -9.16
CA LYS A 124 0.83 12.83 -8.19
C LYS A 124 0.08 11.61 -8.69
N LEU A 125 0.74 10.47 -8.78
CA LEU A 125 0.18 9.23 -9.33
C LEU A 125 -0.02 8.12 -8.29
N CYS A 126 0.57 8.27 -7.11
CA CYS A 126 0.65 7.18 -6.15
C CYS A 126 -0.38 7.29 -5.01
N TYR A 127 -1.31 8.23 -5.09
CA TYR A 127 -2.33 8.51 -4.07
C TYR A 127 -3.17 7.30 -3.66
N MET A 128 -3.25 6.27 -4.50
CA MET A 128 -3.90 5.00 -4.19
C MET A 128 -3.39 4.37 -2.89
N PHE A 129 -2.10 4.52 -2.58
CA PHE A 129 -1.50 3.91 -1.41
C PHE A 129 -1.82 4.62 -0.09
N ALA A 130 -2.35 5.84 -0.14
CA ALA A 130 -2.60 6.62 1.07
C ALA A 130 -3.48 5.88 2.09
N GLY A 131 -4.63 5.36 1.67
CA GLY A 131 -5.52 4.60 2.55
C GLY A 131 -4.86 3.35 3.15
N TRP A 132 -3.95 2.71 2.41
CA TRP A 132 -3.23 1.52 2.88
C TRP A 132 -2.37 1.83 4.10
N PHE A 133 -1.69 2.97 4.10
CA PHE A 133 -0.81 3.36 5.20
C PHE A 133 -1.58 3.76 6.46
N SER A 134 -2.70 4.49 6.33
CA SER A 134 -3.58 4.76 7.46
C SER A 134 -4.18 3.48 8.04
N GLY A 135 -4.69 2.57 7.19
CA GLY A 135 -5.27 1.31 7.64
C GLY A 135 -4.28 0.44 8.42
N ALA A 136 -3.03 0.38 7.95
CA ALA A 136 -1.98 -0.35 8.65
C ALA A 136 -1.59 0.31 9.98
N MET A 137 -1.46 1.65 10.03
CA MET A 137 -1.14 2.39 11.26
C MET A 137 -2.25 2.24 12.30
N ASP A 138 -3.50 2.39 11.91
CA ASP A 138 -4.64 2.27 12.82
C ASP A 138 -4.78 0.84 13.36
N TRP A 139 -4.44 -0.17 12.56
CA TRP A 139 -4.35 -1.55 13.05
C TRP A 139 -3.27 -1.68 14.13
N VAL A 140 -2.07 -1.12 13.91
CA VAL A 140 -0.99 -1.10 14.90
C VAL A 140 -1.45 -0.42 16.18
N GLY A 141 -2.03 0.77 16.07
CA GLY A 141 -2.53 1.54 17.23
C GLY A 141 -3.51 0.73 18.06
N LYS A 142 -4.55 0.19 17.43
CA LYS A 142 -5.58 -0.60 18.13
C LYS A 142 -4.98 -1.81 18.85
N ASN A 143 -4.05 -2.53 18.21
CA ASN A 143 -3.47 -3.75 18.76
C ASN A 143 -2.33 -3.51 19.76
N THR A 144 -1.92 -2.24 19.94
CA THR A 144 -0.97 -1.81 20.98
C THR A 144 -1.61 -0.94 22.07
N GLY A 145 -2.96 -0.88 22.09
CA GLY A 145 -3.71 -0.13 23.12
C GLY A 145 -3.70 1.38 22.93
N ARG A 146 -3.47 1.88 21.70
CA ARG A 146 -3.54 3.29 21.35
C ARG A 146 -4.92 3.64 20.80
N SER A 147 -5.34 4.89 21.01
CA SER A 147 -6.68 5.37 20.62
C SER A 147 -6.69 6.38 19.47
N TYR A 148 -5.59 6.53 18.74
CA TYR A 148 -5.56 7.41 17.59
C TYR A 148 -6.26 6.78 16.37
N ALA A 149 -6.81 7.64 15.51
CA ALA A 149 -7.17 7.32 14.15
C ALA A 149 -6.35 8.23 13.22
N THR A 150 -5.83 7.68 12.13
CA THR A 150 -4.92 8.42 11.28
C THR A 150 -5.53 8.79 9.93
N THR A 151 -4.91 9.76 9.27
CA THR A 151 -5.06 10.04 7.85
C THR A 151 -3.70 9.97 7.17
N SER A 152 -3.69 9.70 5.88
CA SER A 152 -2.46 9.68 5.09
C SER A 152 -2.66 10.34 3.75
N SER A 153 -1.61 10.96 3.23
CA SER A 153 -1.60 11.59 1.91
C SER A 153 -0.25 11.41 1.22
N GLU A 154 -0.28 11.41 -0.11
CA GLU A 154 0.92 11.54 -0.93
C GLU A 154 1.36 13.01 -0.93
N THR A 155 2.43 13.32 -0.22
CA THR A 155 2.94 14.70 -0.08
C THR A 155 3.92 15.07 -1.18
N GLN A 156 4.61 14.08 -1.78
CA GLN A 156 5.57 14.24 -2.86
C GLN A 156 5.47 13.05 -3.83
N CYS A 157 5.59 13.29 -5.13
CA CYS A 157 5.61 12.23 -6.14
C CYS A 157 6.83 12.36 -7.08
N ALA A 158 7.41 11.21 -7.44
CA ALA A 158 8.50 11.19 -8.42
C ALA A 158 8.06 11.68 -9.81
N ALA A 159 6.78 11.57 -10.18
CA ALA A 159 6.25 12.13 -11.40
C ALA A 159 6.32 13.68 -11.45
N GLU A 160 6.32 14.34 -10.29
CA GLU A 160 6.48 15.79 -10.17
C GLU A 160 7.94 16.27 -10.35
N GLY A 161 8.88 15.33 -10.62
CA GLY A 161 10.31 15.62 -10.77
C GLY A 161 11.15 15.36 -9.52
N HIS A 162 10.57 14.80 -8.48
CA HIS A 162 11.30 14.41 -7.27
C HIS A 162 12.04 13.07 -7.44
N ALA A 163 13.02 12.79 -6.59
CA ALA A 163 13.78 11.54 -6.63
C ALA A 163 12.94 10.29 -6.29
N HIS A 164 11.90 10.44 -5.47
CA HIS A 164 10.99 9.39 -5.02
C HIS A 164 9.66 9.98 -4.56
N CYS A 165 8.67 9.12 -4.31
CA CYS A 165 7.41 9.54 -3.72
C CYS A 165 7.49 9.48 -2.19
N VAL A 166 6.73 10.34 -1.52
CA VAL A 166 6.65 10.42 -0.06
C VAL A 166 5.20 10.47 0.37
N PHE A 167 4.89 9.72 1.40
CA PHE A 167 3.60 9.73 2.09
C PHE A 167 3.79 10.11 3.55
N THR A 168 2.87 10.91 4.07
CA THR A 168 2.77 11.19 5.51
C THR A 168 1.54 10.49 6.07
N VAL A 169 1.66 9.97 7.28
CA VAL A 169 0.57 9.45 8.11
C VAL A 169 0.54 10.29 9.38
N GLU A 170 -0.63 10.80 9.73
CA GLU A 170 -0.82 11.72 10.84
C GLU A 170 -2.12 11.40 11.58
N PRO A 171 -2.20 11.56 12.91
CA PRO A 171 -3.45 11.48 13.66
C PRO A 171 -4.47 12.50 13.15
N LYS A 172 -5.76 12.14 13.22
CA LYS A 172 -6.89 13.03 12.89
C LYS A 172 -7.20 13.94 14.07
#